data_7812da5995e2b6bf0a2b50bce7cd4724
#
_entry.id   7812da5995e2b6bf0a2b50bce7cd4724
#
_cell.length_a   1.000
_cell.length_b   1.000
_cell.length_c   1.000
_cell.angle_alpha   90.00
_cell.angle_beta   90.00
_cell.angle_gamma   90.00
#
_symmetry.space_group_name_H-M   'P 1'
#
loop_
_entity.id
_entity.type
_entity.pdbx_description
1 polymer ?
#
loop_
_entity_poly.entity_id
_entity_poly.type
_entity_poly.pdbx_seq_one_letter_code
_entity_poly.pdbx_strand_id
1 'polypeptide(L)'
;MQSWFTFELDGVECRIEKEDTHRSLASYLADLDPAFRRFSDHSPWDGGCLAILGDLEGDRHRFRVVDAGLILLPMLSGRQVWTPEGIRATEPEHPVNLALEGNHLECGEDRNAALVALMFEGYYRPDLRRRGQINDQFDAIVAHTANVPAIRDTATQVFASTQQLRHEAAQKAERSGQESTVWTGRRDIFGDRFTKQLFQIKEKTPLSYVDGQKRRFHQPGTIVELLKLTKQYPEARLVAGGTELGRLGDSVEYPNLISLEAVKELNTSLTTEEAWEIGAAVPLTQVTELIGRECFPFAKLLRRFASRAIRNRATLGGYLATAWSRGQITPLLMALNARVLLLSEEGERNAPISQFFDEQGETILSPGEIIRSILIPRSTESALSARGVSSALCDIYSVAPRRSLAEPYATGAFAFEFRDRIIAKARLAYSGVGEIPTRAREVEEFLTGKVYQEKTIFEALPILIDSVEVSNGEEEHAEYRKTLTATLFQKFFFQHPTPETARPKDLSASGDFTQLDHPFFDAVTS
;
A
#
# COMPACT_ATOMS: atom_id res chain seq x y z
N MET A 1 19.70 -24.63 -10.92
CA MET A 1 18.75 -24.47 -9.80
C MET A 1 19.42 -25.00 -8.55
N GLN A 2 19.33 -24.26 -7.46
CA GLN A 2 19.82 -24.69 -6.15
C GLN A 2 18.67 -25.21 -5.29
N SER A 3 18.98 -26.09 -4.35
CA SER A 3 17.97 -26.68 -3.43
C SER A 3 18.02 -26.05 -2.04
N TRP A 4 18.71 -24.93 -1.89
CA TRP A 4 18.87 -24.20 -0.64
C TRP A 4 19.03 -22.70 -0.88
N PHE A 5 18.71 -21.91 0.13
CA PHE A 5 19.00 -20.47 0.24
C PHE A 5 19.24 -20.11 1.70
N THR A 6 19.72 -18.92 1.96
CA THR A 6 19.91 -18.41 3.33
C THR A 6 19.20 -17.09 3.52
N PHE A 7 18.77 -16.85 4.76
CA PHE A 7 18.35 -15.54 5.27
C PHE A 7 18.80 -15.39 6.73
N GLU A 8 18.78 -14.21 7.26
CA GLU A 8 19.15 -13.95 8.65
C GLU A 8 17.89 -13.80 9.50
N LEU A 9 17.77 -14.59 10.58
CA LEU A 9 16.69 -14.53 11.57
C LEU A 9 17.26 -14.11 12.91
N ASP A 10 16.82 -12.96 13.44
CA ASP A 10 17.25 -12.44 14.72
C ASP A 10 18.78 -12.36 14.89
N GLY A 11 19.48 -12.01 13.81
CA GLY A 11 20.93 -11.91 13.73
C GLY A 11 21.67 -13.24 13.55
N VAL A 12 20.96 -14.33 13.27
CA VAL A 12 21.53 -15.65 13.01
C VAL A 12 21.23 -16.09 11.59
N GLU A 13 22.25 -16.54 10.85
CA GLU A 13 22.05 -17.07 9.50
C GLU A 13 21.31 -18.41 9.53
N CYS A 14 20.16 -18.47 8.86
CA CYS A 14 19.33 -19.65 8.68
C CYS A 14 19.50 -20.18 7.27
N ARG A 15 19.91 -21.43 7.14
CA ARG A 15 19.95 -22.16 5.85
C ARG A 15 18.69 -22.98 5.69
N ILE A 16 17.96 -22.68 4.64
CA ILE A 16 16.73 -23.36 4.23
C ILE A 16 17.06 -24.34 3.11
N GLU A 17 16.71 -25.61 3.27
CA GLU A 17 17.04 -26.65 2.31
C GLU A 17 15.81 -27.50 1.99
N LYS A 18 15.44 -27.57 0.71
CA LYS A 18 14.31 -28.35 0.17
C LYS A 18 12.94 -28.07 0.80
N GLU A 19 12.80 -26.95 1.53
CA GLU A 19 11.51 -26.52 2.08
C GLU A 19 10.53 -26.14 0.97
N ASP A 20 9.25 -26.30 1.26
CA ASP A 20 8.14 -25.96 0.38
C ASP A 20 8.21 -24.52 -0.12
N THR A 21 8.10 -24.34 -1.44
CA THR A 21 8.13 -22.98 -2.06
C THR A 21 6.95 -22.10 -1.64
N HIS A 22 5.84 -22.68 -1.18
CA HIS A 22 4.64 -21.98 -0.71
C HIS A 22 4.62 -21.77 0.80
N ARG A 23 5.57 -22.36 1.53
CA ARG A 23 5.62 -22.21 2.98
C ARG A 23 5.82 -20.77 3.38
N SER A 24 4.94 -20.25 4.23
CA SER A 24 5.07 -18.90 4.77
C SER A 24 6.12 -18.81 5.87
N LEU A 25 6.62 -17.60 6.13
CA LEU A 25 7.48 -17.32 7.28
C LEU A 25 6.78 -17.66 8.59
N ALA A 26 5.48 -17.37 8.72
CA ALA A 26 4.71 -17.69 9.92
C ALA A 26 4.70 -19.19 10.20
N SER A 27 4.39 -20.01 9.18
CA SER A 27 4.40 -21.48 9.33
C SER A 27 5.79 -22.02 9.68
N TYR A 28 6.85 -21.44 9.10
CA TYR A 28 8.22 -21.82 9.43
C TYR A 28 8.58 -21.49 10.89
N LEU A 29 8.24 -20.27 11.36
CA LEU A 29 8.51 -19.83 12.73
C LEU A 29 7.74 -20.68 13.75
N ALA A 30 6.47 -21.02 13.47
CA ALA A 30 5.65 -21.84 14.36
C ALA A 30 6.26 -23.23 14.63
N ASP A 31 6.92 -23.82 13.62
CA ASP A 31 7.59 -25.10 13.74
C ASP A 31 9.00 -25.02 14.34
N LEU A 32 9.62 -23.83 14.28
CA LEU A 32 11.00 -23.64 14.73
C LEU A 32 11.14 -23.67 16.26
N ASP A 33 10.25 -22.97 16.97
CA ASP A 33 10.29 -22.85 18.43
C ASP A 33 8.86 -22.66 18.99
N PRO A 34 8.52 -23.37 20.11
CA PRO A 34 7.26 -23.15 20.84
C PRO A 34 6.98 -21.69 21.23
N ALA A 35 8.00 -20.85 21.39
CA ALA A 35 7.86 -19.42 21.65
C ALA A 35 7.14 -18.69 20.49
N PHE A 36 7.16 -19.26 19.30
CA PHE A 36 6.52 -18.71 18.11
C PHE A 36 5.14 -19.28 17.81
N ARG A 37 4.49 -19.98 18.76
CA ARG A 37 3.15 -20.59 18.57
C ARG A 37 2.09 -19.61 18.09
N ARG A 38 2.21 -18.31 18.44
CA ARG A 38 1.28 -17.29 17.98
C ARG A 38 1.18 -17.20 16.45
N PHE A 39 2.19 -17.71 15.72
CA PHE A 39 2.17 -17.74 14.26
C PHE A 39 1.35 -18.90 13.67
N SER A 40 0.95 -19.91 14.48
CA SER A 40 0.22 -21.08 13.99
C SER A 40 -1.28 -20.83 13.78
N ASP A 41 -1.89 -19.97 14.60
CA ASP A 41 -3.35 -19.86 14.73
C ASP A 41 -3.93 -18.54 14.18
N HIS A 42 -3.11 -17.71 13.51
CA HIS A 42 -3.51 -16.38 13.11
C HIS A 42 -3.98 -16.26 11.68
N SER A 43 -5.08 -15.51 11.53
CA SER A 43 -5.46 -14.95 10.24
C SER A 43 -4.46 -13.84 9.84
N PRO A 44 -4.00 -13.80 8.59
CA PRO A 44 -3.11 -12.73 8.10
C PRO A 44 -3.65 -11.31 8.27
N TRP A 45 -4.89 -11.16 8.70
CA TRP A 45 -5.60 -9.88 8.78
C TRP A 45 -5.78 -9.35 10.21
N ASP A 46 -5.43 -10.11 11.24
CA ASP A 46 -5.65 -9.70 12.65
C ASP A 46 -4.44 -9.00 13.30
N GLY A 47 -3.33 -8.92 12.57
CA GLY A 47 -2.10 -8.28 13.03
C GLY A 47 -1.31 -9.06 14.09
N GLY A 48 -1.65 -10.32 14.35
CA GLY A 48 -0.95 -11.16 15.33
C GLY A 48 0.39 -11.71 14.86
N CYS A 49 0.59 -11.83 13.55
CA CYS A 49 1.77 -12.46 12.93
C CYS A 49 2.81 -11.47 12.40
N LEU A 50 3.10 -10.38 13.13
CA LEU A 50 4.01 -9.36 12.65
C LEU A 50 5.49 -9.73 12.89
N ALA A 51 6.31 -9.48 11.86
CA ALA A 51 7.75 -9.53 11.87
C ALA A 51 8.32 -8.25 11.22
N ILE A 52 9.63 -8.04 11.35
CA ILE A 52 10.34 -6.92 10.73
C ILE A 52 11.26 -7.45 9.64
N LEU A 53 11.16 -6.88 8.45
CA LEU A 53 12.16 -7.06 7.40
C LEU A 53 13.14 -5.90 7.42
N GLY A 54 14.45 -6.20 7.44
CA GLY A 54 15.47 -5.29 6.98
C GLY A 54 15.49 -5.33 5.45
N ASP A 55 15.41 -4.18 4.81
CA ASP A 55 15.36 -4.08 3.34
C ASP A 55 16.20 -2.91 2.81
N LEU A 56 16.69 -3.06 1.58
CA LEU A 56 17.33 -2.01 0.80
C LEU A 56 16.39 -1.62 -0.34
N GLU A 57 15.82 -0.42 -0.25
CA GLU A 57 14.90 0.16 -1.22
C GLU A 57 15.63 1.23 -2.05
N GLY A 58 16.11 0.87 -3.23
CA GLY A 58 17.04 1.70 -3.98
C GLY A 58 18.34 1.88 -3.19
N ASP A 59 18.61 3.08 -2.70
CA ASP A 59 19.76 3.41 -1.86
C ASP A 59 19.44 3.65 -0.38
N ARG A 60 18.23 3.25 0.07
CA ARG A 60 17.71 3.50 1.42
C ARG A 60 17.57 2.20 2.19
N HIS A 61 18.28 2.10 3.29
CA HIS A 61 18.11 1.01 4.24
C HIS A 61 16.92 1.30 5.17
N ARG A 62 16.02 0.35 5.32
CA ARG A 62 14.80 0.51 6.11
C ARG A 62 14.38 -0.77 6.82
N PHE A 63 13.81 -0.61 8.00
CA PHE A 63 13.00 -1.64 8.62
C PHE A 63 11.55 -1.50 8.14
N ARG A 64 10.92 -2.64 7.83
CA ARG A 64 9.52 -2.73 7.42
C ARG A 64 8.81 -3.78 8.24
N VAL A 65 7.77 -3.37 8.95
CA VAL A 65 6.83 -4.31 9.55
C VAL A 65 6.07 -5.04 8.45
N VAL A 66 5.94 -6.34 8.56
CA VAL A 66 5.28 -7.21 7.59
C VAL A 66 4.46 -8.27 8.31
N ASP A 67 3.47 -8.81 7.65
CA ASP A 67 2.75 -9.98 8.13
C ASP A 67 3.48 -11.23 7.67
N ALA A 68 3.97 -12.03 8.62
CA ALA A 68 4.76 -13.22 8.35
C ALA A 68 3.97 -14.33 7.62
N GLY A 69 2.64 -14.35 7.76
CA GLY A 69 1.75 -15.25 7.02
C GLY A 69 1.63 -14.93 5.53
N LEU A 70 2.00 -13.70 5.14
CA LEU A 70 1.90 -13.23 3.76
C LEU A 70 3.23 -13.27 3.00
N ILE A 71 4.29 -13.81 3.59
CA ILE A 71 5.62 -13.89 2.97
C ILE A 71 6.03 -15.34 2.80
N LEU A 72 6.33 -15.73 1.58
CA LEU A 72 6.87 -17.04 1.29
C LEU A 72 8.36 -17.12 1.64
N LEU A 73 8.82 -18.23 2.20
CA LEU A 73 10.20 -18.43 2.63
C LEU A 73 11.25 -18.09 1.55
N PRO A 74 11.11 -18.52 0.28
CA PRO A 74 12.11 -18.18 -0.75
C PRO A 74 12.24 -16.69 -1.03
N MET A 75 11.21 -15.87 -0.74
CA MET A 75 11.26 -14.41 -0.87
C MET A 75 12.20 -13.76 0.16
N LEU A 76 12.60 -14.49 1.20
CA LEU A 76 13.52 -14.03 2.25
C LEU A 76 15.00 -14.21 1.89
N SER A 77 15.31 -14.85 0.77
CA SER A 77 16.70 -15.10 0.36
C SER A 77 17.55 -13.82 0.42
N GLY A 78 18.62 -13.86 1.23
CA GLY A 78 19.56 -12.75 1.44
C GLY A 78 19.00 -11.58 2.26
N ARG A 79 17.85 -11.73 2.94
CA ARG A 79 17.24 -10.69 3.77
C ARG A 79 17.50 -10.91 5.26
N GLN A 80 17.26 -9.86 6.04
CA GLN A 80 17.21 -9.90 7.50
C GLN A 80 15.75 -9.89 7.96
N VAL A 81 15.44 -10.77 8.91
CA VAL A 81 14.16 -10.88 9.59
C VAL A 81 14.38 -10.72 11.08
N TRP A 82 13.60 -9.86 11.71
CA TRP A 82 13.57 -9.70 13.15
C TRP A 82 12.18 -10.05 13.67
N THR A 83 12.15 -10.94 14.67
CA THR A 83 10.92 -11.21 15.42
C THR A 83 10.82 -10.24 16.61
N PRO A 84 9.62 -9.96 17.14
CA PRO A 84 9.49 -9.21 18.39
C PRO A 84 10.27 -9.79 19.56
N GLU A 85 10.35 -11.11 19.62
CA GLU A 85 11.14 -11.85 20.62
C GLU A 85 12.63 -11.63 20.42
N GLY A 86 13.10 -11.72 19.18
CA GLY A 86 14.50 -11.46 18.82
C GLY A 86 14.92 -10.03 19.11
N ILE A 87 14.04 -9.04 18.85
CA ILE A 87 14.30 -7.63 19.21
C ILE A 87 14.50 -7.49 20.72
N ARG A 88 13.61 -8.09 21.53
CA ARG A 88 13.71 -8.04 23.01
C ARG A 88 14.97 -8.75 23.53
N ALA A 89 15.29 -9.91 22.97
CA ALA A 89 16.46 -10.69 23.38
C ALA A 89 17.79 -10.05 22.98
N THR A 90 17.84 -9.43 21.80
CA THR A 90 19.07 -8.82 21.26
C THR A 90 19.46 -7.54 21.99
N GLU A 91 18.50 -6.69 22.34
CA GLU A 91 18.73 -5.42 23.02
C GLU A 91 17.57 -5.13 23.99
N PRO A 92 17.59 -5.73 25.21
CA PRO A 92 16.52 -5.54 26.20
C PRO A 92 16.34 -4.04 26.58
N GLU A 93 17.44 -3.27 26.60
CA GLU A 93 17.43 -1.83 26.90
C GLU A 93 17.06 -0.94 25.71
N HIS A 94 16.63 -1.52 24.58
CA HIS A 94 16.17 -0.73 23.45
C HIS A 94 15.03 0.22 23.87
N PRO A 95 15.04 1.51 23.43
CA PRO A 95 14.05 2.50 23.87
C PRO A 95 12.58 2.06 23.66
N VAL A 96 12.32 1.24 22.66
CA VAL A 96 10.98 0.65 22.43
C VAL A 96 10.60 -0.30 23.56
N ASN A 97 11.49 -1.21 23.96
CA ASN A 97 11.22 -2.18 25.02
C ASN A 97 11.00 -1.47 26.36
N LEU A 98 11.90 -0.54 26.71
CA LEU A 98 11.79 0.26 27.94
C LEU A 98 10.49 1.08 27.99
N ALA A 99 10.05 1.66 26.87
CA ALA A 99 8.83 2.45 26.83
C ALA A 99 7.57 1.58 26.98
N LEU A 100 7.55 0.38 26.40
CA LEU A 100 6.42 -0.54 26.52
C LEU A 100 6.29 -1.10 27.94
N GLU A 101 7.40 -1.46 28.58
CA GLU A 101 7.44 -1.93 29.96
C GLU A 101 7.07 -0.80 30.94
N GLY A 102 7.66 0.39 30.79
CA GLY A 102 7.44 1.53 31.65
C GLY A 102 6.01 2.07 31.68
N ASN A 103 5.28 1.91 30.56
CA ASN A 103 3.88 2.32 30.45
C ASN A 103 2.88 1.19 30.73
N HIS A 104 3.33 0.00 31.11
CA HIS A 104 2.49 -1.18 31.41
C HIS A 104 1.44 -1.46 30.32
N LEU A 105 1.84 -1.38 29.05
CA LEU A 105 0.94 -1.61 27.93
C LEU A 105 0.66 -3.10 27.76
N GLU A 106 -0.44 -3.56 28.36
CA GLU A 106 -0.93 -4.92 28.20
C GLU A 106 -2.07 -4.97 27.19
N CYS A 107 -1.83 -5.63 26.06
CA CYS A 107 -2.80 -5.82 24.99
C CYS A 107 -3.13 -7.31 24.72
N GLY A 108 -2.66 -8.21 25.59
CA GLY A 108 -2.61 -9.66 25.37
C GLY A 108 -1.31 -10.09 24.66
N GLU A 109 -0.90 -11.33 24.86
CA GLU A 109 0.46 -11.80 24.49
C GLU A 109 0.79 -11.55 23.02
N ASP A 110 -0.11 -11.96 22.11
CA ASP A 110 0.10 -11.82 20.66
C ASP A 110 0.15 -10.35 20.20
N ARG A 111 -0.69 -9.52 20.82
CA ARG A 111 -0.74 -8.08 20.49
C ARG A 111 0.42 -7.30 21.10
N ASN A 112 0.96 -7.76 22.22
CA ASN A 112 2.18 -7.19 22.80
C ASN A 112 3.38 -7.44 21.86
N ALA A 113 3.46 -8.61 21.24
CA ALA A 113 4.46 -8.90 20.21
C ALA A 113 4.28 -7.99 19.00
N ALA A 114 3.04 -7.89 18.46
CA ALA A 114 2.73 -7.00 17.35
C ALA A 114 3.05 -5.53 17.67
N LEU A 115 2.77 -5.09 18.92
CA LEU A 115 3.07 -3.72 19.36
C LEU A 115 4.58 -3.44 19.36
N VAL A 116 5.42 -4.41 19.75
CA VAL A 116 6.89 -4.29 19.64
C VAL A 116 7.30 -4.08 18.19
N ALA A 117 6.83 -4.92 17.27
CA ALA A 117 7.18 -4.81 15.84
C ALA A 117 6.78 -3.44 15.26
N LEU A 118 5.54 -2.99 15.53
CA LEU A 118 5.02 -1.72 15.03
C LEU A 118 5.77 -0.52 15.62
N MET A 119 6.06 -0.58 16.94
CA MET A 119 6.81 0.46 17.61
C MET A 119 8.26 0.52 17.13
N PHE A 120 8.88 -0.64 16.88
CA PHE A 120 10.23 -0.76 16.36
C PHE A 120 10.37 -0.16 14.95
N GLU A 121 9.50 -0.51 13.99
CA GLU A 121 9.52 0.16 12.69
C GLU A 121 9.34 1.67 12.87
N GLY A 122 8.37 2.08 13.69
CA GLY A 122 8.08 3.49 13.95
C GLY A 122 9.28 4.26 14.50
N TYR A 123 10.07 3.66 15.39
CA TYR A 123 11.29 4.23 15.95
C TYR A 123 12.30 4.63 14.86
N TYR A 124 12.47 3.81 13.83
CA TYR A 124 13.41 4.08 12.74
C TYR A 124 12.81 4.90 11.58
N ARG A 125 11.52 5.17 11.58
CA ARG A 125 10.87 5.97 10.53
C ARG A 125 11.13 7.47 10.69
N PRO A 126 11.55 8.18 9.61
CA PRO A 126 11.81 9.62 9.67
C PRO A 126 10.55 10.49 9.61
N ASP A 127 9.43 9.94 9.16
CA ASP A 127 8.22 10.69 8.81
C ASP A 127 7.15 10.72 9.93
N LEU A 128 7.31 9.95 11.00
CA LEU A 128 6.34 9.88 12.10
C LEU A 128 6.41 11.13 13.00
N ARG A 129 5.62 12.15 12.65
CA ARG A 129 5.57 13.43 13.37
C ARG A 129 4.17 13.81 13.82
N ARG A 130 3.13 13.17 13.29
CA ARG A 130 1.74 13.61 13.43
C ARG A 130 0.85 12.46 13.87
N ARG A 131 -0.23 12.81 14.59
CA ARG A 131 -1.21 11.85 15.12
C ARG A 131 -1.77 10.91 14.04
N GLY A 132 -2.10 11.44 12.86
CA GLY A 132 -2.60 10.61 11.76
C GLY A 132 -1.59 9.57 11.24
N GLN A 133 -0.29 9.90 11.26
CA GLN A 133 0.78 8.96 10.88
C GLN A 133 1.03 7.92 11.97
N ILE A 134 0.91 8.32 13.25
CA ILE A 134 0.99 7.38 14.39
C ILE A 134 -0.18 6.41 14.34
N ASN A 135 -1.40 6.89 14.08
CA ASN A 135 -2.56 6.00 13.92
C ASN A 135 -2.38 4.99 12.78
N ASP A 136 -1.85 5.44 11.64
CA ASP A 136 -1.55 4.59 10.48
C ASP A 136 -0.50 3.50 10.82
N GLN A 137 0.46 3.80 11.69
CA GLN A 137 1.47 2.85 12.15
C GLN A 137 0.86 1.68 12.91
N PHE A 138 -0.21 1.92 13.67
CA PHE A 138 -0.83 0.92 14.55
C PHE A 138 -2.16 0.37 14.02
N ASP A 139 -2.56 0.67 12.79
CA ASP A 139 -3.84 0.25 12.21
C ASP A 139 -4.08 -1.27 12.29
N ALA A 140 -3.03 -2.08 12.22
CA ALA A 140 -3.12 -3.54 12.33
C ALA A 140 -3.72 -4.02 13.67
N ILE A 141 -3.48 -3.30 14.76
CA ILE A 141 -3.90 -3.72 16.11
C ILE A 141 -4.98 -2.84 16.73
N VAL A 142 -5.13 -1.59 16.26
CA VAL A 142 -6.08 -0.61 16.85
C VAL A 142 -7.53 -1.08 16.79
N ALA A 143 -7.90 -1.83 15.76
CA ALA A 143 -9.26 -2.40 15.63
C ALA A 143 -9.58 -3.47 16.70
N HIS A 144 -8.58 -3.96 17.42
CA HIS A 144 -8.67 -5.11 18.31
C HIS A 144 -8.25 -4.81 19.77
N THR A 145 -7.98 -3.55 20.13
CA THR A 145 -7.56 -3.17 21.48
C THR A 145 -8.31 -1.96 22.02
N ALA A 146 -8.61 -1.96 23.32
CA ALA A 146 -9.18 -0.81 24.02
C ALA A 146 -8.13 0.25 24.42
N ASN A 147 -6.82 -0.11 24.43
CA ASN A 147 -5.76 0.73 24.94
C ASN A 147 -5.17 1.71 23.90
N VAL A 148 -5.95 2.10 22.91
CA VAL A 148 -5.51 3.00 21.83
C VAL A 148 -4.91 4.32 22.31
N PRO A 149 -5.48 5.03 23.33
CA PRO A 149 -4.87 6.25 23.84
C PRO A 149 -3.47 6.02 24.42
N ALA A 150 -3.29 5.00 25.25
CA ALA A 150 -2.00 4.71 25.89
C ALA A 150 -0.93 4.30 24.86
N ILE A 151 -1.30 3.53 23.84
CA ILE A 151 -0.42 3.18 22.71
C ILE A 151 0.05 4.46 21.99
N ARG A 152 -0.87 5.39 21.71
CA ARG A 152 -0.54 6.65 21.03
C ARG A 152 0.39 7.53 21.88
N ASP A 153 0.13 7.64 23.17
CA ASP A 153 0.93 8.47 24.07
C ASP A 153 2.35 7.93 24.18
N THR A 154 2.50 6.61 24.38
CA THR A 154 3.81 5.95 24.40
C THR A 154 4.53 6.10 23.04
N ALA A 155 3.83 5.89 21.93
CA ALA A 155 4.39 6.07 20.60
C ALA A 155 4.85 7.52 20.37
N THR A 156 4.06 8.49 20.81
CA THR A 156 4.41 9.91 20.66
C THR A 156 5.70 10.24 21.43
N GLN A 157 5.85 9.72 22.64
CA GLN A 157 7.07 9.90 23.44
C GLN A 157 8.29 9.26 22.76
N VAL A 158 8.19 7.99 22.35
CA VAL A 158 9.27 7.26 21.69
C VAL A 158 9.69 7.92 20.39
N PHE A 159 8.73 8.33 19.57
CA PHE A 159 9.03 8.91 18.25
C PHE A 159 9.51 10.38 18.36
N ALA A 160 9.13 11.11 19.40
CA ALA A 160 9.69 12.45 19.64
C ALA A 160 11.19 12.39 19.94
N SER A 161 11.65 11.40 20.73
CA SER A 161 13.08 11.24 21.02
C SER A 161 13.90 10.97 19.76
N THR A 162 13.38 10.16 18.82
CA THR A 162 14.07 9.88 17.55
C THR A 162 14.09 11.08 16.61
N GLN A 163 13.07 11.94 16.64
CA GLN A 163 13.06 13.18 15.86
C GLN A 163 14.13 14.16 16.36
N GLN A 164 14.36 14.21 17.68
CA GLN A 164 15.43 15.01 18.25
C GLN A 164 16.81 14.51 17.79
N LEU A 165 17.07 13.20 17.87
CA LEU A 165 18.33 12.60 17.37
C LEU A 165 18.58 12.94 15.89
N ARG A 166 17.52 12.87 15.07
CA ARG A 166 17.61 13.23 13.65
C ARG A 166 17.93 14.72 13.45
N HIS A 167 17.34 15.57 14.24
CA HIS A 167 17.57 17.01 14.15
C HIS A 167 19.01 17.36 14.52
N GLU A 168 19.53 16.79 15.61
CA GLU A 168 20.91 16.96 16.04
C GLU A 168 21.90 16.44 14.99
N ALA A 169 21.64 15.27 14.40
CA ALA A 169 22.46 14.70 13.33
C ALA A 169 22.42 15.57 12.04
N ALA A 170 21.27 16.14 11.70
CA ALA A 170 21.13 17.06 10.57
C ALA A 170 21.93 18.35 10.78
N GLN A 171 21.82 18.97 11.96
CA GLN A 171 22.60 20.16 12.30
C GLN A 171 24.11 19.90 12.26
N LYS A 172 24.55 18.72 12.71
CA LYS A 172 25.95 18.33 12.64
C LYS A 172 26.44 18.17 11.20
N ALA A 173 25.61 17.60 10.33
CA ALA A 173 25.92 17.46 8.90
C ALA A 173 26.03 18.83 8.21
N GLU A 174 25.10 19.74 8.46
CA GLU A 174 25.13 21.11 7.93
C GLU A 174 26.38 21.89 8.36
N ARG A 175 26.76 21.80 9.65
CA ARG A 175 27.99 22.43 10.18
C ARG A 175 29.27 21.88 9.55
N SER A 176 29.24 20.63 9.07
CA SER A 176 30.38 19.98 8.41
C SER A 176 30.37 20.16 6.89
N GLY A 177 29.42 20.95 6.32
CA GLY A 177 29.28 21.16 4.88
C GLY A 177 28.85 19.90 4.10
N GLN A 178 28.33 18.89 4.80
CA GLN A 178 27.84 17.66 4.19
C GLN A 178 26.35 17.77 3.90
N GLU A 179 25.92 17.23 2.77
CA GLU A 179 24.49 17.14 2.44
C GLU A 179 23.74 16.32 3.51
N SER A 180 22.62 16.86 4.01
CA SER A 180 21.87 16.21 5.08
C SER A 180 21.11 15.00 4.58
N THR A 181 21.74 13.83 4.59
CA THR A 181 21.14 12.54 4.22
C THR A 181 20.40 11.86 5.40
N VAL A 182 20.31 12.53 6.54
CA VAL A 182 19.72 12.02 7.79
C VAL A 182 18.26 11.61 7.63
N TRP A 183 17.50 12.34 6.80
CA TRP A 183 16.08 12.11 6.58
C TRP A 183 15.78 11.06 5.49
N THR A 184 16.79 10.58 4.82
CA THR A 184 16.64 9.71 3.65
C THR A 184 16.85 8.22 3.94
N GLY A 185 17.36 7.87 5.13
CA GLY A 185 17.73 6.48 5.44
C GLY A 185 19.00 5.99 4.74
N ARG A 186 19.80 6.93 4.21
CA ARG A 186 21.10 6.64 3.54
C ARG A 186 22.27 6.61 4.49
N ARG A 187 22.08 7.04 5.73
CA ARG A 187 23.12 7.13 6.76
C ARG A 187 22.60 6.58 8.08
N ASP A 188 23.39 5.73 8.72
CA ASP A 188 23.14 5.30 10.10
C ASP A 188 23.37 6.48 11.05
N ILE A 189 22.30 6.87 11.75
CA ILE A 189 22.32 7.92 12.79
C ILE A 189 22.09 7.36 14.18
N PHE A 190 21.67 6.12 14.30
CA PHE A 190 21.39 5.47 15.58
C PHE A 190 22.64 4.77 16.12
N GLY A 191 23.41 4.11 15.26
CA GLY A 191 24.65 3.42 15.62
C GLY A 191 24.44 2.21 16.53
N ASP A 192 23.18 1.77 16.69
CA ASP A 192 22.82 0.58 17.44
C ASP A 192 23.14 -0.72 16.66
N ARG A 193 22.92 -1.84 17.29
CA ARG A 193 23.21 -3.15 16.71
C ARG A 193 22.33 -3.41 15.46
N PHE A 194 21.06 -3.05 15.53
CA PHE A 194 20.11 -3.29 14.46
C PHE A 194 20.43 -2.50 13.19
N THR A 195 20.73 -1.20 13.34
CA THR A 195 21.10 -0.37 12.19
C THR A 195 22.45 -0.76 11.60
N LYS A 196 23.44 -1.16 12.43
CA LYS A 196 24.72 -1.68 11.92
C LYS A 196 24.55 -2.90 11.03
N GLN A 197 23.65 -3.82 11.41
CA GLN A 197 23.34 -5.00 10.58
C GLN A 197 22.52 -4.60 9.35
N LEU A 198 21.51 -3.72 9.51
CA LEU A 198 20.68 -3.22 8.42
C LEU A 198 21.54 -2.62 7.28
N PHE A 199 22.56 -1.84 7.62
CA PHE A 199 23.46 -1.23 6.62
C PHE A 199 24.44 -2.21 5.96
N GLN A 200 24.43 -3.49 6.35
CA GLN A 200 25.17 -4.57 5.66
C GLN A 200 24.33 -5.25 4.57
N ILE A 201 23.00 -5.02 4.54
CA ILE A 201 22.11 -5.60 3.53
C ILE A 201 22.52 -5.11 2.14
N LYS A 202 22.61 -6.04 1.20
CA LYS A 202 22.91 -5.80 -0.21
C LYS A 202 21.63 -5.84 -1.04
N GLU A 203 21.75 -5.42 -2.29
CA GLU A 203 20.69 -5.63 -3.27
C GLU A 203 20.26 -7.11 -3.37
N LYS A 204 18.98 -7.33 -3.65
CA LYS A 204 18.43 -8.67 -3.86
C LYS A 204 19.13 -9.34 -5.05
N THR A 205 19.61 -10.54 -4.83
CA THR A 205 20.27 -11.33 -5.86
C THR A 205 19.26 -12.25 -6.57
N PRO A 206 19.46 -12.51 -7.87
CA PRO A 206 18.66 -13.52 -8.56
C PRO A 206 18.72 -14.89 -7.86
N LEU A 207 17.57 -15.57 -7.77
CA LEU A 207 17.45 -16.88 -7.17
C LEU A 207 16.70 -17.83 -8.11
N SER A 208 17.15 -19.07 -8.21
CA SER A 208 16.42 -20.18 -8.81
C SER A 208 16.47 -21.35 -7.84
N TYR A 209 15.39 -21.58 -7.13
CA TYR A 209 15.25 -22.57 -6.07
C TYR A 209 14.28 -23.68 -6.47
N VAL A 210 14.54 -24.92 -6.02
CA VAL A 210 13.66 -26.07 -6.18
C VAL A 210 13.48 -26.76 -4.84
N ASP A 211 12.23 -27.03 -4.48
CA ASP A 211 11.87 -27.71 -3.23
C ASP A 211 11.93 -29.24 -3.32
N GLY A 212 11.60 -29.92 -2.22
CA GLY A 212 11.56 -31.40 -2.13
C GLY A 212 10.49 -32.03 -3.01
N GLN A 213 9.45 -31.31 -3.42
CA GLN A 213 8.37 -31.76 -4.29
C GLN A 213 8.57 -31.36 -5.76
N LYS A 214 9.76 -30.82 -6.10
CA LYS A 214 10.15 -30.34 -7.43
C LYS A 214 9.39 -29.08 -7.89
N ARG A 215 8.69 -28.35 -7.02
CA ARG A 215 8.14 -27.03 -7.32
C ARG A 215 9.29 -26.02 -7.36
N ARG A 216 9.12 -24.97 -8.15
CA ARG A 216 10.19 -24.02 -8.44
C ARG A 216 9.81 -22.62 -8.01
N PHE A 217 10.79 -21.91 -7.49
CA PHE A 217 10.71 -20.49 -7.22
C PHE A 217 11.84 -19.78 -7.96
N HIS A 218 11.49 -18.81 -8.80
CA HIS A 218 12.42 -17.99 -9.55
C HIS A 218 12.34 -16.54 -9.10
N GLN A 219 13.47 -15.90 -8.95
CA GLN A 219 13.60 -14.46 -8.67
C GLN A 219 14.57 -13.85 -9.68
N PRO A 220 14.08 -13.44 -10.87
CA PRO A 220 14.92 -12.76 -11.86
C PRO A 220 15.34 -11.37 -11.39
N GLY A 221 16.52 -10.88 -11.83
CA GLY A 221 17.02 -9.55 -11.51
C GLY A 221 16.66 -8.48 -12.53
N THR A 222 16.25 -8.88 -13.72
CA THR A 222 15.96 -7.99 -14.85
C THR A 222 14.65 -8.37 -15.56
N ILE A 223 14.07 -7.40 -16.27
CA ILE A 223 12.84 -7.62 -17.04
C ILE A 223 13.06 -8.62 -18.19
N VAL A 224 14.26 -8.65 -18.77
CA VAL A 224 14.62 -9.59 -19.83
C VAL A 224 14.64 -11.03 -19.31
N GLU A 225 15.19 -11.25 -18.13
CA GLU A 225 15.16 -12.56 -17.47
C GLU A 225 13.73 -12.96 -17.10
N LEU A 226 12.91 -12.01 -16.62
CA LEU A 226 11.51 -12.24 -16.30
C LEU A 226 10.74 -12.73 -17.53
N LEU A 227 10.82 -12.03 -18.66
CA LEU A 227 10.11 -12.41 -19.88
C LEU A 227 10.54 -13.78 -20.42
N LYS A 228 11.83 -14.12 -20.30
CA LYS A 228 12.29 -15.49 -20.63
C LYS A 228 11.66 -16.55 -19.74
N LEU A 229 11.54 -16.27 -18.43
CA LEU A 229 10.93 -17.20 -17.49
C LEU A 229 9.42 -17.35 -17.71
N THR A 230 8.70 -16.26 -18.00
CA THR A 230 7.26 -16.34 -18.32
C THR A 230 6.98 -17.15 -19.59
N LYS A 231 7.87 -17.07 -20.57
CA LYS A 231 7.78 -17.91 -21.78
C LYS A 231 8.12 -19.38 -21.50
N GLN A 232 9.15 -19.61 -20.66
CA GLN A 232 9.58 -20.98 -20.32
C GLN A 232 8.55 -21.69 -19.43
N TYR A 233 7.85 -20.95 -18.58
CA TYR A 233 6.87 -21.45 -17.60
C TYR A 233 5.57 -20.62 -17.74
N PRO A 234 4.79 -20.79 -18.81
CA PRO A 234 3.59 -19.99 -19.07
C PRO A 234 2.50 -20.17 -18.00
N GLU A 235 2.52 -21.29 -17.26
CA GLU A 235 1.64 -21.58 -16.13
C GLU A 235 2.15 -20.99 -14.79
N ALA A 236 3.32 -20.38 -14.77
CA ALA A 236 3.89 -19.85 -13.53
C ALA A 236 3.07 -18.70 -12.97
N ARG A 237 2.86 -18.72 -11.64
CA ARG A 237 2.23 -17.59 -10.97
C ARG A 237 3.27 -16.49 -10.70
N LEU A 238 3.01 -15.29 -11.18
CA LEU A 238 3.79 -14.10 -10.86
C LEU A 238 3.47 -13.62 -9.44
N VAL A 239 4.51 -13.32 -8.67
CA VAL A 239 4.41 -12.91 -7.27
C VAL A 239 5.14 -11.59 -7.06
N ALA A 240 4.40 -10.51 -6.81
CA ALA A 240 4.99 -9.23 -6.39
C ALA A 240 5.18 -9.20 -4.86
N GLY A 241 4.23 -8.67 -4.09
CA GLY A 241 4.31 -8.62 -2.63
C GLY A 241 3.95 -9.91 -1.89
N GLY A 242 3.34 -10.88 -2.56
CA GLY A 242 2.90 -12.14 -1.96
C GLY A 242 1.58 -12.09 -1.19
N THR A 243 1.01 -10.90 -0.96
CA THR A 243 -0.15 -10.71 -0.08
C THR A 243 -1.42 -11.44 -0.54
N GLU A 244 -1.63 -11.61 -1.84
CA GLU A 244 -2.76 -12.37 -2.35
C GLU A 244 -2.55 -13.88 -2.19
N LEU A 245 -1.35 -14.39 -2.44
CA LEU A 245 -1.03 -15.80 -2.22
C LEU A 245 -1.18 -16.19 -0.75
N GLY A 246 -0.67 -15.35 0.16
CA GLY A 246 -0.85 -15.57 1.60
C GLY A 246 -2.33 -15.52 2.02
N ARG A 247 -3.17 -14.70 1.37
CA ARG A 247 -4.62 -14.69 1.60
C ARG A 247 -5.31 -15.95 1.13
N LEU A 248 -4.86 -16.53 0.02
CA LEU A 248 -5.38 -17.81 -0.49
C LEU A 248 -4.94 -19.00 0.39
N GLY A 249 -3.85 -18.84 1.15
CA GLY A 249 -3.31 -19.87 2.02
C GLY A 249 -2.90 -21.12 1.23
N ASP A 250 -2.91 -22.27 1.92
CA ASP A 250 -2.51 -23.56 1.36
C ASP A 250 -3.55 -24.16 0.37
N SER A 251 -4.62 -23.41 0.06
CA SER A 251 -5.71 -23.92 -0.81
C SER A 251 -5.33 -23.99 -2.28
N VAL A 252 -4.24 -23.33 -2.70
CA VAL A 252 -3.81 -23.30 -4.10
C VAL A 252 -2.30 -23.50 -4.19
N GLU A 253 -1.88 -24.55 -4.89
CA GLU A 253 -0.47 -24.83 -5.17
C GLU A 253 -0.13 -24.53 -6.64
N TYR A 254 0.98 -23.85 -6.84
CA TYR A 254 1.52 -23.55 -8.17
C TYR A 254 2.83 -24.30 -8.38
N PRO A 255 3.02 -25.03 -9.50
CA PRO A 255 4.26 -25.76 -9.77
C PRO A 255 5.46 -24.83 -9.94
N ASN A 256 5.21 -23.59 -10.38
CA ASN A 256 6.23 -22.58 -10.62
C ASN A 256 5.76 -21.22 -10.09
N LEU A 257 6.61 -20.58 -9.28
CA LEU A 257 6.44 -19.19 -8.82
C LEU A 257 7.56 -18.32 -9.40
N ILE A 258 7.21 -17.12 -9.86
CA ILE A 258 8.20 -16.14 -10.34
C ILE A 258 8.01 -14.84 -9.54
N SER A 259 8.99 -14.52 -8.70
CA SER A 259 9.00 -13.29 -7.90
C SER A 259 9.44 -12.09 -8.72
N LEU A 260 8.70 -10.98 -8.59
CA LEU A 260 8.99 -9.72 -9.26
C LEU A 260 9.85 -8.76 -8.42
N GLU A 261 10.14 -9.11 -7.17
CA GLU A 261 10.76 -8.20 -6.20
C GLU A 261 12.19 -7.78 -6.53
N ALA A 262 12.96 -8.63 -7.23
CA ALA A 262 14.33 -8.29 -7.60
C ALA A 262 14.43 -7.65 -9.00
N VAL A 263 13.34 -7.58 -9.75
CA VAL A 263 13.31 -6.96 -11.09
C VAL A 263 13.37 -5.45 -10.94
N LYS A 264 14.55 -4.86 -11.19
CA LYS A 264 14.81 -3.44 -10.93
C LYS A 264 13.85 -2.51 -11.64
N GLU A 265 13.53 -2.79 -12.89
CA GLU A 265 12.65 -1.98 -13.73
C GLU A 265 11.21 -1.92 -13.21
N LEU A 266 10.73 -2.99 -12.55
CA LEU A 266 9.41 -3.05 -11.94
C LEU A 266 9.33 -2.39 -10.55
N ASN A 267 10.48 -2.15 -9.92
CA ASN A 267 10.60 -1.52 -8.60
C ASN A 267 11.02 -0.04 -8.68
N THR A 268 11.05 0.53 -9.87
CA THR A 268 11.43 1.93 -10.12
C THR A 268 10.18 2.79 -10.30
N SER A 269 10.25 4.04 -9.86
CA SER A 269 9.21 5.05 -10.07
C SER A 269 9.84 6.31 -10.65
N LEU A 270 9.15 6.90 -11.63
CA LEU A 270 9.55 8.15 -12.27
C LEU A 270 8.48 9.20 -12.06
N THR A 271 8.91 10.43 -11.76
CA THR A 271 8.04 11.60 -11.68
C THR A 271 8.41 12.58 -12.78
N THR A 272 7.44 12.88 -13.65
CA THR A 272 7.54 13.94 -14.66
C THR A 272 6.61 15.08 -14.32
N GLU A 273 6.59 16.15 -15.10
CA GLU A 273 5.59 17.23 -14.93
C GLU A 273 4.16 16.75 -15.22
N GLU A 274 3.99 15.79 -16.10
CA GLU A 274 2.69 15.33 -16.60
C GLU A 274 2.13 14.12 -15.84
N ALA A 275 3.00 13.24 -15.33
CA ALA A 275 2.56 11.98 -14.73
C ALA A 275 3.57 11.43 -13.71
N TRP A 276 3.07 10.57 -12.84
CA TRP A 276 3.86 9.59 -12.11
C TRP A 276 3.80 8.25 -12.86
N GLU A 277 4.95 7.70 -13.19
CA GLU A 277 5.07 6.32 -13.64
C GLU A 277 5.53 5.46 -12.46
N ILE A 278 4.72 4.49 -12.06
CA ILE A 278 4.95 3.64 -10.90
C ILE A 278 5.14 2.21 -11.37
N GLY A 279 6.31 1.64 -11.12
CA GLY A 279 6.59 0.25 -11.45
C GLY A 279 5.63 -0.73 -10.75
N ALA A 280 5.28 -1.80 -11.42
CA ALA A 280 4.23 -2.74 -10.96
C ALA A 280 4.55 -3.42 -9.63
N ALA A 281 5.83 -3.58 -9.28
CA ALA A 281 6.27 -4.20 -8.03
C ALA A 281 6.57 -3.19 -6.90
N VAL A 282 6.33 -1.90 -7.11
CA VAL A 282 6.51 -0.87 -6.08
C VAL A 282 5.46 -1.03 -4.97
N PRO A 283 5.87 -1.18 -3.70
CA PRO A 283 4.94 -1.33 -2.58
C PRO A 283 4.07 -0.09 -2.35
N LEU A 284 2.83 -0.29 -1.87
CA LEU A 284 1.86 0.79 -1.67
C LEU A 284 2.33 1.85 -0.66
N THR A 285 3.18 1.49 0.31
CA THR A 285 3.79 2.48 1.21
C THR A 285 4.74 3.42 0.48
N GLN A 286 5.55 2.91 -0.47
CA GLN A 286 6.41 3.74 -1.31
C GLN A 286 5.59 4.61 -2.27
N VAL A 287 4.51 4.07 -2.83
CA VAL A 287 3.55 4.86 -3.63
C VAL A 287 3.01 6.03 -2.82
N THR A 288 2.62 5.80 -1.55
CA THR A 288 2.15 6.86 -0.66
C THR A 288 3.22 7.93 -0.40
N GLU A 289 4.47 7.51 -0.20
CA GLU A 289 5.60 8.43 0.00
C GLU A 289 5.88 9.29 -1.24
N LEU A 290 5.72 8.70 -2.44
CA LEU A 290 5.98 9.36 -3.71
C LEU A 290 4.90 10.39 -4.07
N ILE A 291 3.64 9.97 -4.12
CA ILE A 291 2.56 10.79 -4.69
C ILE A 291 1.63 11.41 -3.65
N GLY A 292 1.68 10.96 -2.41
CA GLY A 292 0.70 11.32 -1.37
C GLY A 292 0.74 12.80 -0.95
N ARG A 293 1.82 13.51 -1.21
CA ARG A 293 1.92 14.95 -0.94
C ARG A 293 1.19 15.80 -1.97
N GLU A 294 1.16 15.36 -3.22
CA GLU A 294 0.55 16.08 -4.33
C GLU A 294 -0.84 15.53 -4.67
N CYS A 295 -1.06 14.23 -4.48
CA CYS A 295 -2.34 13.56 -4.70
C CYS A 295 -2.98 13.18 -3.37
N PHE A 296 -3.62 14.14 -2.72
CA PHE A 296 -4.29 13.95 -1.43
C PHE A 296 -5.31 12.79 -1.42
N PRO A 297 -6.17 12.60 -2.45
CA PRO A 297 -7.11 11.48 -2.47
C PRO A 297 -6.42 10.12 -2.37
N PHE A 298 -5.23 9.99 -2.98
CA PHE A 298 -4.45 8.75 -2.92
C PHE A 298 -3.90 8.50 -1.51
N ALA A 299 -3.36 9.52 -0.86
CA ALA A 299 -2.89 9.41 0.53
C ALA A 299 -4.04 9.11 1.49
N LYS A 300 -5.21 9.76 1.31
CA LYS A 300 -6.44 9.55 2.09
C LYS A 300 -6.92 8.10 1.97
N LEU A 301 -6.92 7.55 0.74
CA LEU A 301 -7.30 6.17 0.48
C LEU A 301 -6.36 5.18 1.15
N LEU A 302 -5.05 5.29 0.88
CA LEU A 302 -4.07 4.31 1.33
C LEU A 302 -3.92 4.25 2.85
N ARG A 303 -4.23 5.32 3.59
CA ARG A 303 -4.32 5.28 5.06
C ARG A 303 -5.46 4.43 5.59
N ARG A 304 -6.45 4.09 4.77
CA ARG A 304 -7.59 3.25 5.13
C ARG A 304 -7.56 1.88 4.45
N PHE A 305 -6.69 1.73 3.48
CA PHE A 305 -6.51 0.50 2.72
C PHE A 305 -5.57 -0.44 3.46
N ALA A 306 -6.08 -1.57 3.92
CA ALA A 306 -5.34 -2.61 4.64
C ALA A 306 -4.51 -2.06 5.83
N SER A 307 -3.72 -2.89 6.47
CA SER A 307 -2.74 -2.45 7.47
C SER A 307 -1.45 -1.97 6.82
N ARG A 308 -0.63 -1.23 7.57
CA ARG A 308 0.70 -0.86 7.11
C ARG A 308 1.58 -2.08 6.78
N ALA A 309 1.50 -3.13 7.59
CA ALA A 309 2.24 -4.38 7.35
C ALA A 309 1.89 -5.00 5.98
N ILE A 310 0.62 -4.94 5.60
CA ILE A 310 0.18 -5.39 4.27
C ILE A 310 0.66 -4.42 3.19
N ARG A 311 0.50 -3.10 3.38
CA ARG A 311 0.93 -2.10 2.38
C ARG A 311 2.44 -2.04 2.16
N ASN A 312 3.25 -2.47 3.13
CA ASN A 312 4.70 -2.62 2.98
C ASN A 312 5.07 -3.72 1.98
N ARG A 313 4.12 -4.60 1.64
CA ARG A 313 4.29 -5.71 0.69
C ARG A 313 3.42 -5.58 -0.54
N ALA A 314 2.13 -5.29 -0.36
CA ALA A 314 1.18 -5.16 -1.46
C ALA A 314 1.64 -4.08 -2.45
N THR A 315 1.56 -4.39 -3.74
CA THR A 315 2.01 -3.52 -4.84
C THR A 315 0.83 -3.07 -5.70
N LEU A 316 1.01 -1.95 -6.41
CA LEU A 316 -0.05 -1.43 -7.26
C LEU A 316 -0.35 -2.36 -8.44
N GLY A 317 0.69 -2.94 -9.08
CA GLY A 317 0.51 -3.91 -10.16
C GLY A 317 -0.09 -5.23 -9.66
N GLY A 318 0.37 -5.74 -8.50
CA GLY A 318 -0.21 -6.93 -7.88
C GLY A 318 -1.69 -6.75 -7.56
N TYR A 319 -2.06 -5.59 -6.99
CA TYR A 319 -3.44 -5.25 -6.71
C TYR A 319 -4.32 -5.26 -7.99
N LEU A 320 -3.86 -4.66 -9.08
CA LEU A 320 -4.61 -4.65 -10.35
C LEU A 320 -4.74 -6.06 -10.95
N ALA A 321 -3.69 -6.87 -10.85
CA ALA A 321 -3.69 -8.24 -11.38
C ALA A 321 -4.65 -9.20 -10.64
N THR A 322 -5.13 -8.84 -9.43
CA THR A 322 -6.14 -9.64 -8.71
C THR A 322 -7.57 -9.43 -9.22
N ALA A 323 -7.80 -8.43 -10.05
CA ALA A 323 -9.11 -8.07 -10.60
C ALA A 323 -10.23 -7.96 -9.53
N TRP A 324 -9.89 -7.43 -8.36
CA TRP A 324 -10.81 -7.40 -7.21
C TRP A 324 -11.96 -6.41 -7.42
N SER A 325 -13.17 -6.92 -7.59
CA SER A 325 -14.38 -6.14 -7.90
C SER A 325 -14.73 -5.08 -6.85
N ARG A 326 -14.43 -5.34 -5.57
CA ARG A 326 -14.64 -4.41 -4.45
C ARG A 326 -13.39 -3.60 -4.09
N GLY A 327 -12.38 -3.66 -4.94
CA GLY A 327 -11.11 -2.99 -4.72
C GLY A 327 -11.27 -1.46 -4.68
N GLN A 328 -10.71 -0.83 -3.65
CA GLN A 328 -10.85 0.61 -3.41
C GLN A 328 -9.93 1.47 -4.29
N ILE A 329 -8.80 0.94 -4.75
CA ILE A 329 -7.80 1.72 -5.50
C ILE A 329 -8.25 1.95 -6.95
N THR A 330 -8.89 0.96 -7.57
CA THR A 330 -9.28 1.00 -8.99
C THR A 330 -10.20 2.18 -9.33
N PRO A 331 -11.27 2.52 -8.57
CA PRO A 331 -12.08 3.71 -8.87
C PRO A 331 -11.29 5.01 -8.87
N LEU A 332 -10.32 5.16 -7.93
CA LEU A 332 -9.48 6.35 -7.91
C LEU A 332 -8.57 6.44 -9.14
N LEU A 333 -7.97 5.32 -9.56
CA LEU A 333 -7.17 5.26 -10.78
C LEU A 333 -8.01 5.59 -12.03
N MET A 334 -9.27 5.11 -12.09
CA MET A 334 -10.21 5.45 -13.17
C MET A 334 -10.56 6.94 -13.18
N ALA A 335 -10.85 7.53 -12.01
CA ALA A 335 -11.16 8.95 -11.87
C ALA A 335 -9.96 9.82 -12.26
N LEU A 336 -8.74 9.42 -11.87
CA LEU A 336 -7.49 10.07 -12.26
C LEU A 336 -7.11 9.83 -13.73
N ASN A 337 -7.88 9.02 -14.46
CA ASN A 337 -7.60 8.63 -15.86
C ASN A 337 -6.23 7.94 -16.02
N ALA A 338 -5.88 7.09 -15.05
CA ALA A 338 -4.64 6.34 -15.07
C ALA A 338 -4.60 5.32 -16.23
N ARG A 339 -3.41 4.92 -16.61
CA ARG A 339 -3.16 3.94 -17.67
C ARG A 339 -2.22 2.87 -17.16
N VAL A 340 -2.33 1.67 -17.71
CA VAL A 340 -1.43 0.54 -17.43
C VAL A 340 -0.53 0.32 -18.62
N LEU A 341 0.77 0.26 -18.39
CA LEU A 341 1.74 -0.18 -19.39
C LEU A 341 1.92 -1.68 -19.24
N LEU A 342 1.65 -2.38 -20.29
CA LEU A 342 1.73 -3.83 -20.42
C LEU A 342 2.91 -4.19 -21.31
N LEU A 343 3.66 -5.21 -20.94
CA LEU A 343 4.87 -5.62 -21.65
C LEU A 343 4.87 -7.13 -21.89
N SER A 344 5.25 -7.52 -23.09
CA SER A 344 5.55 -8.90 -23.48
C SER A 344 6.83 -8.95 -24.32
N GLU A 345 7.25 -10.15 -24.77
CA GLU A 345 8.34 -10.26 -25.75
C GLU A 345 8.03 -9.60 -27.11
N GLU A 346 6.75 -9.47 -27.45
CA GLU A 346 6.29 -8.87 -28.70
C GLU A 346 6.33 -7.33 -28.67
N GLY A 347 6.41 -6.74 -27.50
CA GLY A 347 6.47 -5.29 -27.31
C GLY A 347 5.67 -4.78 -26.13
N GLU A 348 5.49 -3.45 -26.13
CA GLU A 348 4.78 -2.71 -25.08
C GLU A 348 3.46 -2.14 -25.64
N ARG A 349 2.40 -2.23 -24.85
CA ARG A 349 1.13 -1.55 -25.12
C ARG A 349 0.60 -0.83 -23.89
N ASN A 350 -0.22 0.18 -24.12
CA ASN A 350 -0.74 1.05 -23.09
C ASN A 350 -2.28 1.00 -23.09
N ALA A 351 -2.89 0.60 -21.97
CA ALA A 351 -4.33 0.49 -21.83
C ALA A 351 -4.87 1.46 -20.76
N PRO A 352 -6.00 2.15 -20.98
CA PRO A 352 -6.68 2.89 -19.92
C PRO A 352 -7.14 1.93 -18.83
N ILE A 353 -7.04 2.35 -17.56
CA ILE A 353 -7.50 1.53 -16.42
C ILE A 353 -9.00 1.16 -16.54
N SER A 354 -9.82 2.04 -17.15
CA SER A 354 -11.25 1.80 -17.38
C SER A 354 -11.55 0.73 -18.44
N GLN A 355 -10.52 0.18 -19.08
CA GLN A 355 -10.61 -0.90 -20.07
C GLN A 355 -9.69 -2.07 -19.70
N PHE A 356 -9.17 -2.07 -18.47
CA PHE A 356 -8.24 -3.11 -18.01
C PHE A 356 -8.94 -4.38 -17.54
N PHE A 357 -10.23 -4.29 -17.25
CA PHE A 357 -11.08 -5.44 -16.88
C PHE A 357 -12.13 -5.66 -17.97
N ASP A 358 -12.35 -6.91 -18.32
CA ASP A 358 -13.41 -7.33 -19.24
C ASP A 358 -14.76 -7.45 -18.50
N GLU A 359 -15.81 -7.81 -19.23
CA GLU A 359 -17.18 -7.98 -18.70
C GLU A 359 -17.29 -9.14 -17.70
N GLN A 360 -16.37 -10.10 -17.72
CA GLN A 360 -16.29 -11.23 -16.82
C GLN A 360 -15.53 -10.89 -15.52
N GLY A 361 -14.95 -9.69 -15.42
CA GLY A 361 -14.15 -9.26 -14.29
C GLY A 361 -12.70 -9.74 -14.33
N GLU A 362 -12.26 -10.31 -15.46
CA GLU A 362 -10.88 -10.74 -15.64
C GLU A 362 -10.03 -9.59 -16.22
N THR A 363 -8.71 -9.70 -16.09
CA THR A 363 -7.81 -8.72 -16.69
C THR A 363 -7.62 -8.97 -18.19
N ILE A 364 -7.38 -7.91 -18.95
CA ILE A 364 -7.06 -8.00 -20.40
C ILE A 364 -5.62 -8.47 -20.68
N LEU A 365 -4.92 -9.01 -19.68
CA LEU A 365 -3.56 -9.53 -19.84
C LEU A 365 -3.57 -10.74 -20.78
N SER A 366 -2.77 -10.67 -21.83
CA SER A 366 -2.52 -11.82 -22.71
C SER A 366 -1.55 -12.82 -22.04
N PRO A 367 -1.56 -14.09 -22.43
CA PRO A 367 -0.56 -15.05 -21.95
C PRO A 367 0.87 -14.56 -22.19
N GLY A 368 1.69 -14.57 -21.14
CA GLY A 368 3.07 -14.06 -21.16
C GLY A 368 3.21 -12.55 -21.07
N GLU A 369 2.11 -11.80 -20.97
CA GLU A 369 2.12 -10.37 -20.77
C GLU A 369 2.16 -10.03 -19.28
N ILE A 370 2.90 -8.99 -18.91
CA ILE A 370 3.06 -8.50 -17.54
C ILE A 370 2.63 -7.04 -17.43
N ILE A 371 2.20 -6.63 -16.25
CA ILE A 371 2.09 -5.20 -15.92
C ILE A 371 3.50 -4.67 -15.66
N ARG A 372 3.97 -3.74 -16.49
CA ARG A 372 5.26 -3.08 -16.32
C ARG A 372 5.16 -1.93 -15.33
N SER A 373 4.23 -1.01 -15.57
CA SER A 373 4.04 0.18 -14.73
C SER A 373 2.63 0.73 -14.85
N ILE A 374 2.28 1.63 -13.93
CA ILE A 374 1.03 2.38 -13.91
C ILE A 374 1.36 3.86 -14.08
N LEU A 375 0.78 4.50 -15.10
CA LEU A 375 0.87 5.94 -15.36
C LEU A 375 -0.31 6.64 -14.71
N ILE A 376 -0.05 7.54 -13.76
CA ILE A 376 -1.05 8.35 -13.08
C ILE A 376 -0.83 9.81 -13.48
N PRO A 377 -1.76 10.46 -14.23
CA PRO A 377 -1.63 11.85 -14.63
C PRO A 377 -1.56 12.80 -13.43
N ARG A 378 -0.67 13.80 -13.50
CA ARG A 378 -0.56 14.86 -12.51
C ARG A 378 -1.49 16.04 -12.88
N SER A 379 -2.04 16.66 -11.86
CA SER A 379 -2.86 17.86 -12.00
C SER A 379 -2.09 19.12 -11.55
N THR A 380 -0.85 19.28 -12.05
CA THR A 380 -0.06 20.50 -11.83
C THR A 380 -0.67 21.69 -12.54
N GLU A 381 -0.39 22.92 -12.08
CA GLU A 381 -0.87 24.14 -12.75
C GLU A 381 -0.47 24.19 -14.23
N SER A 382 0.77 23.81 -14.54
CA SER A 382 1.27 23.70 -15.92
C SER A 382 0.45 22.70 -16.74
N ALA A 383 0.20 21.48 -16.21
CA ALA A 383 -0.56 20.45 -16.89
C ALA A 383 -2.05 20.82 -17.07
N LEU A 384 -2.65 21.54 -16.14
CA LEU A 384 -4.02 22.04 -16.24
C LEU A 384 -4.11 23.18 -17.26
N SER A 385 -3.19 24.13 -17.19
CA SER A 385 -3.12 25.27 -18.12
C SER A 385 -2.91 24.82 -19.57
N ALA A 386 -2.02 23.84 -19.80
CA ALA A 386 -1.81 23.26 -21.14
C ALA A 386 -3.07 22.62 -21.73
N ARG A 387 -4.02 22.19 -20.89
CA ARG A 387 -5.32 21.62 -21.29
C ARG A 387 -6.44 22.67 -21.34
N GLY A 388 -6.14 23.93 -21.06
CA GLY A 388 -7.14 25.00 -20.97
C GLY A 388 -8.12 24.80 -19.80
N VAL A 389 -7.66 24.25 -18.69
CA VAL A 389 -8.43 23.97 -17.48
C VAL A 389 -8.02 24.96 -16.39
N SER A 390 -8.98 25.63 -15.75
CA SER A 390 -8.73 26.62 -14.70
C SER A 390 -8.51 26.00 -13.33
N SER A 391 -9.18 24.87 -13.04
CA SER A 391 -9.05 24.14 -11.78
C SER A 391 -9.49 22.69 -11.93
N ALA A 392 -9.08 21.84 -11.00
CA ALA A 392 -9.49 20.44 -10.92
C ALA A 392 -9.81 20.04 -9.48
N LEU A 393 -10.82 19.20 -9.33
CA LEU A 393 -11.25 18.57 -8.08
C LEU A 393 -11.07 17.05 -8.20
N CYS A 394 -10.54 16.41 -7.17
CA CYS A 394 -10.57 14.96 -7.06
C CYS A 394 -10.72 14.55 -5.61
N ASP A 395 -11.62 13.61 -5.32
CA ASP A 395 -11.73 12.99 -4.01
C ASP A 395 -12.29 11.58 -4.11
N ILE A 396 -12.17 10.81 -3.01
CA ILE A 396 -12.61 9.43 -2.89
C ILE A 396 -13.32 9.18 -1.56
N TYR A 397 -14.35 8.36 -1.60
CA TYR A 397 -15.17 7.97 -0.45
C TYR A 397 -15.46 6.48 -0.48
N SER A 398 -15.40 5.84 0.69
CA SER A 398 -15.75 4.44 0.85
C SER A 398 -16.68 4.29 2.06
N VAL A 399 -17.63 3.37 1.97
CA VAL A 399 -18.48 2.93 3.08
C VAL A 399 -18.11 1.49 3.37
N ALA A 400 -17.66 1.23 4.59
CA ALA A 400 -17.24 -0.08 5.06
C ALA A 400 -17.67 -0.29 6.51
N PRO A 401 -17.82 -1.56 6.98
CA PRO A 401 -18.18 -1.86 8.37
C PRO A 401 -17.18 -1.34 9.40
N ARG A 402 -15.91 -1.19 9.01
CA ARG A 402 -14.82 -0.69 9.86
C ARG A 402 -13.94 0.26 9.06
N ARG A 403 -13.15 1.07 9.78
CA ARG A 403 -12.25 2.07 9.17
C ARG A 403 -11.14 1.46 8.33
N SER A 404 -10.55 0.36 8.79
CA SER A 404 -9.47 -0.38 8.14
C SER A 404 -9.74 -1.89 8.23
N LEU A 405 -9.03 -2.68 7.44
CA LEU A 405 -9.14 -4.14 7.41
C LEU A 405 -10.58 -4.64 7.21
N ALA A 406 -11.38 -3.91 6.44
CA ALA A 406 -12.74 -4.29 6.10
C ALA A 406 -12.99 -4.08 4.61
N GLU A 407 -13.68 -5.03 4.02
CA GLU A 407 -14.15 -4.91 2.65
C GLU A 407 -15.26 -3.86 2.55
N PRO A 408 -15.18 -2.87 1.65
CA PRO A 408 -16.19 -1.84 1.52
C PRO A 408 -17.47 -2.37 0.87
N TYR A 409 -18.59 -1.83 1.28
CA TYR A 409 -19.87 -2.03 0.58
C TYR A 409 -19.85 -1.32 -0.78
N ALA A 410 -19.34 -0.09 -0.82
CA ALA A 410 -19.17 0.69 -2.02
C ALA A 410 -18.02 1.70 -1.86
N THR A 411 -17.32 1.97 -2.96
CA THR A 411 -16.33 3.05 -3.07
C THR A 411 -16.67 3.89 -4.29
N GLY A 412 -16.71 5.23 -4.13
CA GLY A 412 -16.89 6.19 -5.22
C GLY A 412 -15.70 7.14 -5.28
N ALA A 413 -15.13 7.33 -6.46
CA ALA A 413 -14.07 8.29 -6.73
C ALA A 413 -14.54 9.27 -7.81
N PHE A 414 -14.32 10.55 -7.57
CA PHE A 414 -14.84 11.65 -8.38
C PHE A 414 -13.71 12.59 -8.77
N ALA A 415 -13.61 12.91 -10.06
CA ALA A 415 -12.66 13.88 -10.57
C ALA A 415 -13.33 14.82 -11.57
N PHE A 416 -13.12 16.11 -11.39
CA PHE A 416 -13.69 17.17 -12.23
C PHE A 416 -12.58 18.11 -12.70
N GLU A 417 -12.68 18.52 -13.95
CA GLU A 417 -11.89 19.60 -14.53
C GLU A 417 -12.83 20.72 -14.91
N PHE A 418 -12.44 21.98 -14.63
CA PHE A 418 -13.29 23.14 -14.83
C PHE A 418 -12.67 24.17 -15.77
N ARG A 419 -13.56 24.86 -16.51
CA ARG A 419 -13.27 26.17 -17.12
C ARG A 419 -14.18 27.17 -16.43
N ASP A 420 -13.61 27.94 -15.53
CA ASP A 420 -14.35 28.77 -14.56
C ASP A 420 -15.28 27.88 -13.70
N ARG A 421 -16.60 28.06 -13.80
CA ARG A 421 -17.59 27.24 -13.10
C ARG A 421 -18.25 26.16 -13.97
N ILE A 422 -17.81 26.05 -15.23
CA ILE A 422 -18.34 25.05 -16.16
C ILE A 422 -17.53 23.77 -16.05
N ILE A 423 -18.20 22.65 -15.91
CA ILE A 423 -17.59 21.32 -15.91
C ILE A 423 -17.05 21.04 -17.30
N ALA A 424 -15.73 21.15 -17.46
CA ALA A 424 -15.07 20.81 -18.74
C ALA A 424 -14.96 19.29 -18.89
N LYS A 425 -14.81 18.57 -17.77
CA LYS A 425 -14.72 17.10 -17.75
C LYS A 425 -15.16 16.58 -16.40
N ALA A 426 -15.94 15.50 -16.39
CA ALA A 426 -16.29 14.75 -15.19
C ALA A 426 -15.85 13.30 -15.34
N ARG A 427 -15.39 12.67 -14.26
CA ARG A 427 -15.13 11.24 -14.15
C ARG A 427 -15.65 10.75 -12.82
N LEU A 428 -16.61 9.84 -12.88
CA LEU A 428 -17.25 9.24 -11.72
C LEU A 428 -17.05 7.72 -11.79
N ALA A 429 -16.28 7.17 -10.89
CA ALA A 429 -15.95 5.74 -10.89
C ALA A 429 -16.34 5.08 -9.56
N TYR A 430 -16.80 3.85 -9.65
CA TYR A 430 -17.31 3.08 -8.51
C TYR A 430 -16.75 1.68 -8.49
N SER A 431 -16.67 1.09 -7.30
CA SER A 431 -16.46 -0.34 -7.06
C SER A 431 -17.34 -0.84 -5.92
N GLY A 432 -17.53 -2.16 -5.85
CA GLY A 432 -18.38 -2.79 -4.84
C GLY A 432 -19.88 -2.69 -5.15
N VAL A 433 -20.26 -2.16 -6.31
CA VAL A 433 -21.65 -2.04 -6.75
C VAL A 433 -21.97 -3.09 -7.82
N GLY A 434 -21.22 -3.09 -8.92
CA GLY A 434 -21.30 -4.10 -9.97
C GLY A 434 -20.23 -5.19 -9.81
N GLU A 435 -20.16 -6.10 -10.77
CA GLU A 435 -19.18 -7.19 -10.80
C GLU A 435 -17.75 -6.68 -11.04
N ILE A 436 -17.62 -5.55 -11.73
CA ILE A 436 -16.35 -4.89 -12.01
C ILE A 436 -16.37 -3.43 -11.55
N PRO A 437 -15.21 -2.85 -11.25
CA PRO A 437 -15.09 -1.40 -11.09
C PRO A 437 -15.46 -0.70 -12.40
N THR A 438 -16.35 0.30 -12.33
CA THR A 438 -16.93 0.91 -13.53
C THR A 438 -17.01 2.44 -13.42
N ARG A 439 -17.17 3.10 -14.59
CA ARG A 439 -17.43 4.53 -14.69
C ARG A 439 -18.88 4.80 -15.08
N ALA A 440 -19.51 5.77 -14.40
CA ALA A 440 -20.87 6.24 -14.70
C ALA A 440 -20.87 7.18 -15.93
N ARG A 441 -20.61 6.64 -17.12
CA ARG A 441 -20.37 7.44 -18.34
C ARG A 441 -21.54 8.33 -18.74
N GLU A 442 -22.78 7.86 -18.60
CA GLU A 442 -24.00 8.63 -18.91
C GLU A 442 -24.08 9.88 -18.02
N VAL A 443 -23.74 9.75 -16.74
CA VAL A 443 -23.68 10.87 -15.80
C VAL A 443 -22.57 11.84 -16.14
N GLU A 444 -21.40 11.33 -16.53
CA GLU A 444 -20.25 12.15 -16.93
C GLU A 444 -20.58 12.99 -18.17
N GLU A 445 -21.25 12.40 -19.15
CA GLU A 445 -21.72 13.08 -20.36
C GLU A 445 -22.79 14.12 -20.01
N PHE A 446 -23.75 13.78 -19.17
CA PHE A 446 -24.78 14.71 -18.70
C PHE A 446 -24.19 15.94 -17.99
N LEU A 447 -23.16 15.76 -17.17
CA LEU A 447 -22.54 16.82 -16.38
C LEU A 447 -21.62 17.73 -17.23
N THR A 448 -21.02 17.21 -18.28
CA THR A 448 -20.06 17.95 -19.11
C THR A 448 -20.74 19.12 -19.82
N GLY A 449 -20.11 20.30 -19.75
CA GLY A 449 -20.62 21.55 -20.29
C GLY A 449 -21.63 22.30 -19.41
N LYS A 450 -22.03 21.73 -18.28
CA LYS A 450 -22.98 22.36 -17.34
C LYS A 450 -22.23 23.12 -16.25
N VAL A 451 -22.95 24.06 -15.62
CA VAL A 451 -22.45 24.80 -14.45
C VAL A 451 -22.41 23.86 -13.25
N TYR A 452 -21.30 23.87 -12.51
CA TYR A 452 -21.13 23.13 -11.27
C TYR A 452 -21.93 23.80 -10.14
N GLN A 453 -23.10 23.30 -9.87
CA GLN A 453 -24.05 23.82 -8.87
C GLN A 453 -24.98 22.72 -8.37
N GLU A 454 -25.62 22.94 -7.23
CA GLU A 454 -26.49 21.97 -6.57
C GLU A 454 -27.56 21.42 -7.51
N LYS A 455 -28.28 22.26 -8.22
CA LYS A 455 -29.33 21.86 -9.17
C LYS A 455 -28.80 20.84 -10.21
N THR A 456 -27.64 21.12 -10.81
CA THR A 456 -27.03 20.23 -11.81
C THR A 456 -26.67 18.87 -11.24
N ILE A 457 -26.14 18.86 -10.01
CA ILE A 457 -25.77 17.61 -9.33
C ILE A 457 -27.01 16.78 -8.99
N PHE A 458 -28.08 17.42 -8.46
CA PHE A 458 -29.33 16.71 -8.12
C PHE A 458 -30.06 16.17 -9.35
N GLU A 459 -30.01 16.86 -10.49
CA GLU A 459 -30.52 16.36 -11.77
C GLU A 459 -29.75 15.15 -12.29
N ALA A 460 -28.47 14.99 -11.92
CA ALA A 460 -27.64 13.85 -12.32
C ALA A 460 -27.93 12.58 -11.48
N LEU A 461 -28.49 12.70 -10.25
CA LEU A 461 -28.67 11.56 -9.35
C LEU A 461 -29.60 10.47 -9.88
N PRO A 462 -30.77 10.77 -10.48
CA PRO A 462 -31.61 9.74 -11.09
C PRO A 462 -30.87 8.97 -12.18
N ILE A 463 -30.15 9.68 -13.06
CA ILE A 463 -29.37 9.07 -14.14
C ILE A 463 -28.32 8.11 -13.54
N LEU A 464 -27.64 8.55 -12.45
CA LEU A 464 -26.65 7.72 -11.78
C LEU A 464 -27.26 6.43 -11.21
N ILE A 465 -28.42 6.55 -10.54
CA ILE A 465 -29.11 5.42 -9.93
C ILE A 465 -29.56 4.42 -11.01
N ASP A 466 -30.04 4.91 -12.14
CA ASP A 466 -30.51 4.07 -13.25
C ASP A 466 -29.36 3.41 -14.03
N SER A 467 -28.20 4.08 -14.15
CA SER A 467 -27.03 3.59 -14.89
C SER A 467 -26.20 2.55 -14.13
N VAL A 468 -26.44 2.36 -12.84
CA VAL A 468 -25.67 1.43 -12.00
C VAL A 468 -26.37 0.07 -11.94
N GLU A 469 -25.78 -0.92 -12.60
CA GLU A 469 -26.16 -2.33 -12.46
C GLU A 469 -25.55 -2.91 -11.17
N VAL A 470 -26.38 -3.53 -10.34
CA VAL A 470 -25.93 -4.22 -9.12
C VAL A 470 -25.76 -5.70 -9.43
N SER A 471 -24.63 -6.30 -9.02
CA SER A 471 -24.38 -7.72 -9.26
C SER A 471 -25.42 -8.61 -8.56
N ASN A 472 -25.91 -9.61 -9.29
CA ASN A 472 -27.03 -10.47 -8.91
C ASN A 472 -26.74 -11.45 -7.73
N GLY A 473 -25.58 -11.39 -7.10
CA GLY A 473 -25.17 -12.36 -6.07
C GLY A 473 -25.50 -12.01 -4.62
N GLU A 474 -25.92 -10.77 -4.33
CA GLU A 474 -26.18 -10.29 -2.98
C GLU A 474 -27.41 -9.36 -2.96
N GLU A 475 -28.57 -9.93 -3.25
CA GLU A 475 -29.87 -9.20 -3.31
C GLU A 475 -30.17 -8.41 -2.01
N GLU A 476 -29.77 -8.93 -0.86
CA GLU A 476 -30.04 -8.33 0.44
C GLU A 476 -29.44 -6.92 0.62
N HIS A 477 -28.35 -6.60 -0.10
CA HIS A 477 -27.68 -5.29 -0.02
C HIS A 477 -27.67 -4.51 -1.34
N ALA A 478 -28.31 -5.02 -2.38
CA ALA A 478 -28.30 -4.41 -3.71
C ALA A 478 -28.84 -2.98 -3.70
N GLU A 479 -30.05 -2.79 -3.16
CA GLU A 479 -30.70 -1.48 -3.04
C GLU A 479 -29.86 -0.51 -2.16
N TYR A 480 -29.27 -1.02 -1.08
CA TYR A 480 -28.40 -0.22 -0.23
C TYR A 480 -27.16 0.26 -0.99
N ARG A 481 -26.50 -0.62 -1.72
CA ARG A 481 -25.31 -0.27 -2.53
C ARG A 481 -25.65 0.73 -3.63
N LYS A 482 -26.81 0.57 -4.27
CA LYS A 482 -27.31 1.51 -5.28
C LYS A 482 -27.54 2.90 -4.68
N THR A 483 -28.17 2.97 -3.50
CA THR A 483 -28.35 4.22 -2.76
C THR A 483 -27.02 4.87 -2.37
N LEU A 484 -26.01 4.07 -2.01
CA LEU A 484 -24.68 4.57 -1.65
C LEU A 484 -24.02 5.31 -2.82
N THR A 485 -24.21 4.91 -4.08
CA THR A 485 -23.58 5.60 -5.22
C THR A 485 -24.02 7.07 -5.30
N ALA A 486 -25.32 7.32 -5.18
CA ALA A 486 -25.88 8.67 -5.15
C ALA A 486 -25.41 9.45 -3.92
N THR A 487 -25.43 8.81 -2.73
CA THR A 487 -25.03 9.43 -1.47
C THR A 487 -23.57 9.84 -1.46
N LEU A 488 -22.67 8.99 -1.99
CA LEU A 488 -21.25 9.30 -2.09
C LEU A 488 -20.99 10.48 -3.04
N PHE A 489 -21.74 10.57 -4.15
CA PHE A 489 -21.63 11.69 -5.07
C PHE A 489 -22.15 12.99 -4.48
N GLN A 490 -23.30 12.97 -3.77
CA GLN A 490 -23.80 14.11 -3.02
C GLN A 490 -22.79 14.58 -1.97
N LYS A 491 -22.19 13.64 -1.21
CA LYS A 491 -21.16 13.95 -0.22
C LYS A 491 -19.97 14.67 -0.85
N PHE A 492 -19.52 14.22 -2.02
CA PHE A 492 -18.46 14.90 -2.76
C PHE A 492 -18.83 16.35 -3.06
N PHE A 493 -20.04 16.61 -3.58
CA PHE A 493 -20.49 17.96 -3.89
C PHE A 493 -20.55 18.85 -2.65
N PHE A 494 -21.14 18.37 -1.54
CA PHE A 494 -21.25 19.17 -0.31
C PHE A 494 -19.90 19.46 0.36
N GLN A 495 -18.91 18.59 0.17
CA GLN A 495 -17.55 18.85 0.65
C GLN A 495 -16.75 19.76 -0.27
N HIS A 496 -17.14 19.86 -1.55
CA HIS A 496 -16.48 20.65 -2.58
C HIS A 496 -17.51 21.49 -3.34
N PRO A 497 -18.21 22.46 -2.68
CA PRO A 497 -19.33 23.18 -3.28
C PRO A 497 -18.93 24.17 -4.38
N THR A 498 -17.63 24.52 -4.47
CA THR A 498 -17.10 25.38 -5.52
C THR A 498 -15.81 24.82 -6.12
N PRO A 499 -15.52 25.13 -7.41
CA PRO A 499 -14.26 24.70 -8.05
C PRO A 499 -13.00 25.22 -7.35
N GLU A 500 -13.11 26.32 -6.60
CA GLU A 500 -11.99 27.00 -5.93
C GLU A 500 -11.64 26.37 -4.56
N THR A 501 -12.56 25.62 -3.96
CA THR A 501 -12.31 24.96 -2.67
C THR A 501 -11.26 23.83 -2.75
N ALA A 502 -10.85 23.47 -3.95
CA ALA A 502 -9.86 22.43 -4.19
C ALA A 502 -8.41 22.89 -4.21
N ARG A 503 -8.14 24.19 -4.12
CA ARG A 503 -6.74 24.58 -3.91
C ARG A 503 -6.34 24.12 -2.52
N PRO A 504 -5.40 23.16 -2.38
CA PRO A 504 -4.75 22.94 -1.10
C PRO A 504 -4.15 24.32 -0.77
N LYS A 505 -4.68 25.03 0.23
CA LYS A 505 -3.99 26.20 0.78
C LYS A 505 -2.57 25.73 1.06
N ASP A 506 -1.61 26.26 0.32
CA ASP A 506 -0.17 26.07 0.42
C ASP A 506 0.30 25.01 1.45
N LEU A 507 0.18 23.74 1.10
CA LEU A 507 0.82 22.65 1.85
C LEU A 507 2.37 22.71 1.72
N SER A 508 2.87 23.56 0.79
CA SER A 508 4.30 23.78 0.58
C SER A 508 4.95 24.68 1.64
N ALA A 509 4.21 25.62 2.25
CA ALA A 509 4.80 26.62 3.14
C ALA A 509 4.75 26.24 4.62
N SER A 510 3.85 25.38 5.10
CA SER A 510 3.72 25.10 6.54
C SER A 510 4.00 23.66 6.96
N GLY A 511 4.16 22.73 6.06
CA GLY A 511 4.32 21.33 6.44
C GLY A 511 3.16 20.76 7.30
N ASP A 512 2.06 21.47 7.39
CA ASP A 512 1.01 21.26 8.38
C ASP A 512 -0.16 20.48 7.77
N PHE A 513 -0.08 19.13 7.83
CA PHE A 513 -1.19 18.24 7.53
C PHE A 513 -2.23 18.15 8.68
N THR A 514 -2.18 19.04 9.68
CA THR A 514 -3.11 19.07 10.81
C THR A 514 -4.56 19.34 10.38
N GLN A 515 -4.80 19.93 9.20
CA GLN A 515 -6.16 20.03 8.64
C GLN A 515 -6.76 18.70 8.18
N LEU A 516 -6.04 17.58 8.28
CA LEU A 516 -6.57 16.24 8.08
C LEU A 516 -7.33 15.68 9.30
N ASP A 517 -7.14 16.30 10.46
CA ASP A 517 -7.88 16.07 11.69
C ASP A 517 -9.08 17.05 11.75
N HIS A 518 -9.95 17.03 10.73
CA HIS A 518 -11.21 17.78 10.80
C HIS A 518 -12.06 17.16 11.92
N PRO A 519 -12.60 17.95 12.88
CA PRO A 519 -13.34 17.46 14.05
C PRO A 519 -14.57 16.62 13.70
N PHE A 520 -15.03 16.61 12.47
CA PHE A 520 -16.09 15.72 11.98
C PHE A 520 -15.73 14.22 11.97
N PHE A 521 -14.44 13.86 12.07
CA PHE A 521 -14.04 12.46 12.10
C PHE A 521 -13.92 11.87 13.51
N ASP A 522 -13.89 12.71 14.55
CA ASP A 522 -13.93 12.26 15.96
C ASP A 522 -15.35 12.03 16.48
N ALA A 523 -16.38 12.53 15.79
CA ALA A 523 -17.78 12.48 16.24
C ALA A 523 -18.53 11.17 15.92
N VAL A 524 -17.93 10.23 15.22
CA VAL A 524 -18.56 8.93 14.85
C VAL A 524 -18.00 7.77 15.69
N THR A 525 -17.21 8.06 16.71
CA THR A 525 -16.65 7.06 17.64
C THR A 525 -16.96 7.39 19.10
N SER A 526 -18.12 8.00 19.39
CA SER A 526 -18.71 8.03 20.73
C SER A 526 -19.87 7.05 20.81
#